data_52e952d7c03ff7701d6196fb13622f76
#
_entry.id   52e952d7c03ff7701d6196fb13622f76
#
_cell.length_a   1.000
_cell.length_b   1.000
_cell.length_c   1.000
_cell.angle_alpha   90.00
_cell.angle_beta   90.00
_cell.angle_gamma   90.00
#
_symmetry.space_group_name_H-M   'P 1'
#
loop_
_entity.id
_entity.type
_entity.pdbx_description
1 polymer ?
#
loop_
_entity_poly.entity_id
_entity_poly.type
_entity_poly.pdbx_seq_one_letter_code
_entity_poly.pdbx_strand_id
1 'polypeptide(L)'
;EIEKSAGGNRDISRVVQSFPGVASTAAFRNDLMVRGGGPSENRFFLDGVEIPNINHFSTQGASGGPVGIINPDFIREVDFYSAAYPAARGNALSSVLDFKLQDGNKEKFSLRGMIGASDIGFSANGPAGKKTTYQVSIRRSYLQFLFDMNGLPSLPPFTDAQFKVKHTFARKNE
;
A
#
# COMPACT_ATOMS: atom_id res chain seq x y z
N GLU A 1 3.42 -10.92 -7.79
CA GLU A 1 2.00 -11.27 -8.03
C GLU A 1 1.12 -10.03 -8.23
N ILE A 2 1.30 -8.95 -7.45
CA ILE A 2 0.52 -7.70 -7.59
C ILE A 2 0.64 -7.10 -8.99
N GLU A 3 1.86 -7.08 -9.56
CA GLU A 3 2.09 -6.58 -10.93
C GLU A 3 1.47 -7.46 -12.03
N LYS A 4 1.24 -8.74 -11.72
CA LYS A 4 0.67 -9.73 -12.66
C LYS A 4 -0.84 -9.89 -12.53
N SER A 5 -1.44 -9.27 -11.52
CA SER A 5 -2.88 -9.35 -11.30
C SER A 5 -3.63 -8.55 -12.37
N ALA A 6 -4.49 -9.22 -13.10
CA ALA A 6 -5.32 -8.58 -14.12
C ALA A 6 -6.23 -7.52 -13.46
N GLY A 7 -6.16 -6.29 -13.96
CA GLY A 7 -6.95 -5.17 -13.41
C GLY A 7 -6.46 -4.58 -12.09
N GLY A 8 -5.39 -5.12 -11.50
CA GLY A 8 -4.85 -4.67 -10.21
C GLY A 8 -4.23 -3.27 -10.24
N ASN A 9 -3.85 -2.79 -11.40
CA ASN A 9 -3.32 -1.42 -11.62
C ASN A 9 -2.22 -1.03 -10.62
N ARG A 10 -1.43 -2.01 -10.16
CA ARG A 10 -0.43 -1.87 -9.08
C ARG A 10 -1.04 -1.36 -7.75
N ASP A 11 -2.33 -1.58 -7.53
CA ASP A 11 -3.03 -1.20 -6.31
C ASP A 11 -3.44 -2.46 -5.54
N ILE A 12 -3.01 -2.54 -4.28
CA ILE A 12 -3.29 -3.68 -3.43
C ILE A 12 -4.77 -3.83 -3.13
N SER A 13 -5.48 -2.72 -2.92
CA SER A 13 -6.92 -2.78 -2.65
C SER A 13 -7.65 -3.48 -3.80
N ARG A 14 -7.27 -3.22 -5.05
CA ARG A 14 -7.84 -3.87 -6.22
C ARG A 14 -7.50 -5.36 -6.30
N VAL A 15 -6.30 -5.73 -5.88
CA VAL A 15 -5.92 -7.16 -5.81
C VAL A 15 -6.75 -7.87 -4.74
N VAL A 16 -6.92 -7.26 -3.57
CA VAL A 16 -7.75 -7.82 -2.48
C VAL A 16 -9.22 -7.90 -2.89
N GLN A 17 -9.74 -6.96 -3.67
CA GLN A 17 -11.11 -7.00 -4.20
C GLN A 17 -11.37 -8.21 -5.12
N SER A 18 -10.34 -8.85 -5.65
CA SER A 18 -10.49 -10.09 -6.44
C SER A 18 -10.61 -11.35 -5.58
N PHE A 19 -10.43 -11.26 -4.27
CA PHE A 19 -10.47 -12.42 -3.38
C PHE A 19 -11.90 -12.85 -3.03
N PRO A 20 -12.15 -14.15 -2.83
CA PRO A 20 -13.49 -14.64 -2.45
C PRO A 20 -13.99 -13.98 -1.17
N GLY A 21 -15.23 -13.55 -1.16
CA GLY A 21 -15.86 -12.89 -0.01
C GLY A 21 -15.55 -11.41 0.14
N VAL A 22 -14.83 -10.82 -0.80
CA VAL A 22 -14.61 -9.37 -0.89
C VAL A 22 -15.51 -8.80 -1.99
N ALA A 23 -16.31 -7.80 -1.64
CA ALA A 23 -17.08 -7.03 -2.60
C ALA A 23 -16.36 -5.73 -2.96
N SER A 24 -16.42 -5.37 -4.24
CA SER A 24 -15.96 -4.08 -4.73
C SER A 24 -17.09 -3.05 -4.66
N THR A 25 -16.74 -1.81 -4.40
CA THR A 25 -17.65 -0.67 -4.49
C THR A 25 -17.66 -0.09 -5.92
N ALA A 26 -18.37 1.03 -6.08
CA ALA A 26 -18.45 1.75 -7.35
C ALA A 26 -17.06 2.13 -7.90
N ALA A 27 -16.99 2.40 -9.18
CA ALA A 27 -15.78 2.89 -9.85
C ALA A 27 -15.17 4.11 -9.10
N PHE A 28 -13.87 4.23 -9.13
CA PHE A 28 -13.08 5.27 -8.44
C PHE A 28 -13.04 5.18 -6.91
N ARG A 29 -13.45 4.05 -6.32
CA ARG A 29 -13.29 3.78 -4.89
C ARG A 29 -12.59 2.44 -4.69
N ASN A 30 -11.66 2.41 -3.76
CA ASN A 30 -10.93 1.21 -3.37
C ASN A 30 -11.40 0.67 -2.01
N ASP A 31 -12.65 0.94 -1.66
CA ASP A 31 -13.24 0.41 -0.44
C ASP A 31 -13.25 -1.12 -0.45
N LEU A 32 -12.95 -1.69 0.69
CA LEU A 32 -12.97 -3.13 0.91
C LEU A 32 -14.18 -3.49 1.77
N MET A 33 -15.13 -4.19 1.19
CA MET A 33 -16.27 -4.76 1.90
C MET A 33 -16.06 -6.27 1.99
N VAL A 34 -15.74 -6.74 3.19
CA VAL A 34 -15.38 -8.14 3.41
C VAL A 34 -16.50 -8.83 4.18
N ARG A 35 -17.05 -9.89 3.59
CA ARG A 35 -18.14 -10.71 4.19
C ARG A 35 -19.34 -9.88 4.68
N GLY A 36 -19.71 -8.84 3.94
CA GLY A 36 -20.83 -7.97 4.27
C GLY A 36 -20.54 -6.89 5.30
N GLY A 37 -19.30 -6.84 5.84
CA GLY A 37 -18.86 -5.74 6.71
C GLY A 37 -18.51 -4.48 5.95
N GLY A 38 -18.67 -3.33 6.61
CA GLY A 38 -18.38 -2.02 6.03
C GLY A 38 -16.88 -1.73 5.91
N PRO A 39 -16.48 -0.75 5.07
CA PRO A 39 -15.08 -0.40 4.89
C PRO A 39 -14.36 0.05 6.16
N SER A 40 -15.04 0.68 7.08
CA SER A 40 -14.50 1.13 8.37
C SER A 40 -14.28 0.01 9.40
N GLU A 41 -14.78 -1.18 9.11
CA GLU A 41 -14.65 -2.36 10.00
C GLU A 41 -13.37 -3.14 9.74
N ASN A 42 -12.63 -2.79 8.71
CA ASN A 42 -11.33 -3.38 8.40
C ASN A 42 -10.22 -2.71 9.21
N ARG A 43 -9.16 -3.47 9.51
CA ARG A 43 -7.96 -2.95 10.14
C ARG A 43 -6.74 -3.21 9.26
N PHE A 44 -5.87 -2.23 9.22
CA PHE A 44 -4.68 -2.25 8.38
C PHE A 44 -3.43 -2.14 9.25
N PHE A 45 -2.47 -3.00 9.00
CA PHE A 45 -1.18 -2.99 9.69
C PHE A 45 -0.05 -2.90 8.68
N LEU A 46 0.98 -2.14 9.01
CA LEU A 46 2.19 -1.99 8.21
C LEU A 46 3.41 -2.30 9.09
N ASP A 47 4.12 -3.38 8.80
CA ASP A 47 5.22 -3.90 9.63
C ASP A 47 4.85 -3.99 11.13
N GLY A 48 3.60 -4.37 11.43
CA GLY A 48 3.10 -4.54 12.79
C GLY A 48 2.51 -3.30 13.45
N VAL A 49 2.56 -2.14 12.81
CA VAL A 49 1.94 -0.89 13.29
C VAL A 49 0.58 -0.70 12.62
N GLU A 50 -0.45 -0.42 13.40
CA GLU A 50 -1.77 -0.11 12.84
C GLU A 50 -1.75 1.24 12.13
N ILE A 51 -2.30 1.26 10.91
CA ILE A 51 -2.44 2.46 10.09
C ILE A 51 -3.92 2.70 9.79
N PRO A 52 -4.37 3.97 9.76
CA PRO A 52 -5.80 4.27 9.63
C PRO A 52 -6.37 3.95 8.25
N ASN A 53 -5.58 4.12 7.21
CA ASN A 53 -5.98 3.94 5.81
C ASN A 53 -4.83 3.44 4.96
N ILE A 54 -5.20 2.78 3.85
CA ILE A 54 -4.25 2.31 2.83
C ILE A 54 -4.38 3.05 1.50
N ASN A 55 -5.34 3.97 1.39
CA ASN A 55 -5.60 4.74 0.17
C ASN A 55 -5.62 6.25 0.45
N HIS A 56 -5.19 7.03 -0.55
CA HIS A 56 -5.36 8.49 -0.55
C HIS A 56 -6.84 8.87 -0.66
N PHE A 57 -7.17 10.10 -0.24
CA PHE A 57 -8.52 10.69 -0.37
C PHE A 57 -9.60 9.87 0.34
N SER A 58 -9.28 9.33 1.51
CA SER A 58 -10.29 8.65 2.32
C SER A 58 -11.32 9.66 2.84
N THR A 59 -12.59 9.26 2.78
CA THR A 59 -13.71 9.96 3.38
C THR A 59 -14.16 9.22 4.64
N GLN A 60 -14.94 9.88 5.47
CA GLN A 60 -15.47 9.27 6.70
C GLN A 60 -16.26 7.99 6.37
N GLY A 61 -15.98 6.92 7.09
CA GLY A 61 -16.63 5.62 6.89
C GLY A 61 -16.15 4.82 5.67
N ALA A 62 -15.13 5.30 4.96
CA ALA A 62 -14.53 4.63 3.81
C ALA A 62 -13.10 4.18 4.10
N SER A 63 -12.61 3.17 3.41
CA SER A 63 -11.19 2.78 3.44
C SER A 63 -10.34 3.49 2.38
N GLY A 64 -10.92 4.42 1.65
CA GLY A 64 -10.18 5.37 0.83
C GLY A 64 -10.61 5.51 -0.62
N GLY A 65 -9.92 6.41 -1.30
CA GLY A 65 -10.12 6.76 -2.70
C GLY A 65 -9.39 5.83 -3.68
N PRO A 66 -9.24 6.27 -4.94
CA PRO A 66 -8.84 5.40 -6.05
C PRO A 66 -7.36 5.02 -6.10
N VAL A 67 -6.53 5.56 -5.20
CA VAL A 67 -5.06 5.37 -5.25
C VAL A 67 -4.52 4.94 -3.89
N GLY A 68 -3.78 3.83 -3.88
CA GLY A 68 -3.13 3.31 -2.68
C GLY A 68 -1.97 4.19 -2.19
N ILE A 69 -1.87 4.35 -0.86
CA ILE A 69 -0.76 5.06 -0.23
C ILE A 69 0.51 4.20 -0.28
N ILE A 70 0.39 2.89 -0.02
CA ILE A 70 1.54 2.01 0.08
C ILE A 70 2.11 1.72 -1.32
N ASN A 71 3.41 1.96 -1.50
CA ASN A 71 4.07 1.60 -2.74
C ASN A 71 4.15 0.06 -2.88
N PRO A 72 3.54 -0.54 -3.92
CA PRO A 72 3.58 -1.98 -4.13
C PRO A 72 4.99 -2.56 -4.24
N ASP A 73 5.95 -1.78 -4.74
CA ASP A 73 7.34 -2.21 -4.86
C ASP A 73 8.02 -2.47 -3.50
N PHE A 74 7.46 -1.93 -2.43
CA PHE A 74 7.97 -2.12 -1.07
C PHE A 74 7.36 -3.31 -0.36
N ILE A 75 6.29 -3.88 -0.89
CA ILE A 75 5.57 -4.95 -0.23
C ILE A 75 6.23 -6.29 -0.55
N ARG A 76 6.56 -7.02 0.51
CA ARG A 76 7.01 -8.40 0.44
C ARG A 76 5.84 -9.36 0.48
N GLU A 77 4.91 -9.13 1.40
CA GLU A 77 3.83 -10.04 1.75
C GLU A 77 2.62 -9.27 2.28
N VAL A 78 1.44 -9.76 2.01
CA VAL A 78 0.20 -9.26 2.61
C VAL A 78 -0.55 -10.45 3.18
N ASP A 79 -0.73 -10.47 4.50
CA ASP A 79 -1.61 -11.43 5.15
C ASP A 79 -3.02 -10.85 5.21
N PHE A 80 -3.95 -11.55 4.59
CA PHE A 80 -5.37 -11.18 4.59
C PHE A 80 -6.19 -12.14 5.43
N TYR A 81 -6.73 -11.63 6.52
CA TYR A 81 -7.59 -12.36 7.44
C TYR A 81 -9.04 -11.90 7.29
N SER A 82 -9.92 -12.76 6.82
CA SER A 82 -11.34 -12.43 6.54
C SER A 82 -12.33 -12.98 7.57
N ALA A 83 -11.87 -13.73 8.58
CA ALA A 83 -12.77 -14.35 9.56
C ALA A 83 -12.15 -14.56 10.94
N ALA A 84 -10.94 -15.12 10.98
CA ALA A 84 -10.22 -15.37 12.23
C ALA A 84 -8.95 -14.54 12.24
N TYR A 85 -8.70 -13.84 13.32
CA TYR A 85 -7.55 -12.95 13.46
C TYR A 85 -6.60 -13.47 14.52
N PRO A 86 -5.28 -13.29 14.36
CA PRO A 86 -4.33 -13.51 15.45
C PRO A 86 -4.68 -12.64 16.66
N ALA A 87 -4.45 -13.13 17.87
CA ALA A 87 -4.73 -12.38 19.09
C ALA A 87 -4.06 -11.00 19.15
N ALA A 88 -2.91 -10.85 18.48
CA ALA A 88 -2.18 -9.60 18.37
C ALA A 88 -2.83 -8.56 17.39
N ARG A 89 -3.88 -8.96 16.66
CA ARG A 89 -4.58 -8.15 15.64
C ARG A 89 -6.06 -7.99 15.98
N GLY A 90 -6.35 -7.65 17.24
CA GLY A 90 -7.71 -7.45 17.73
C GLY A 90 -8.39 -6.20 17.17
N ASN A 91 -9.64 -5.98 17.62
CA ASN A 91 -10.44 -4.79 17.30
C ASN A 91 -10.85 -4.65 15.83
N ALA A 92 -10.86 -5.73 15.06
CA ALA A 92 -11.43 -5.80 13.73
C ALA A 92 -12.80 -6.47 13.77
N LEU A 93 -13.75 -5.97 12.98
CA LEU A 93 -15.08 -6.57 12.86
C LEU A 93 -15.24 -7.35 11.55
N SER A 94 -14.57 -6.93 10.49
CA SER A 94 -14.72 -7.51 9.15
C SER A 94 -13.43 -8.20 8.67
N SER A 95 -12.33 -7.47 8.54
CA SER A 95 -11.06 -8.06 8.10
C SER A 95 -9.83 -7.37 8.70
N VAL A 96 -8.71 -8.09 8.62
CA VAL A 96 -7.38 -7.55 8.92
C VAL A 96 -6.48 -7.76 7.71
N LEU A 97 -5.81 -6.69 7.28
CA LEU A 97 -4.74 -6.74 6.30
C LEU A 97 -3.42 -6.35 6.99
N ASP A 98 -2.47 -7.26 6.98
CA ASP A 98 -1.14 -7.05 7.57
C ASP A 98 -0.10 -7.03 6.45
N PHE A 99 0.42 -5.83 6.18
CA PHE A 99 1.41 -5.58 5.14
C PHE A 99 2.81 -5.69 5.72
N LYS A 100 3.61 -6.55 5.13
CA LYS A 100 5.02 -6.69 5.48
C LYS A 100 5.88 -6.11 4.37
N LEU A 101 6.62 -5.08 4.68
CA LEU A 101 7.54 -4.47 3.74
C LEU A 101 8.80 -5.31 3.57
N GLN A 102 9.30 -5.38 2.34
CA GLN A 102 10.61 -5.95 2.08
C GLN A 102 11.72 -5.09 2.68
N ASP A 103 12.86 -5.69 2.90
CA ASP A 103 14.07 -4.96 3.31
C ASP A 103 14.81 -4.47 2.06
N GLY A 104 15.58 -3.41 2.20
CA GLY A 104 16.46 -2.95 1.14
C GLY A 104 17.48 -4.01 0.73
N ASN A 105 17.93 -3.99 -0.53
CA ASN A 105 18.92 -4.93 -1.04
C ASN A 105 20.24 -4.77 -0.26
N LYS A 106 20.86 -5.90 0.12
CA LYS A 106 22.12 -5.92 0.86
C LYS A 106 23.36 -5.83 -0.03
N GLU A 107 23.21 -6.18 -1.31
CA GLU A 107 24.34 -6.37 -2.21
C GLU A 107 24.44 -5.29 -3.27
N LYS A 108 23.30 -4.80 -3.75
CA LYS A 108 23.26 -3.91 -4.92
C LYS A 108 22.37 -2.70 -4.67
N PHE A 109 22.82 -1.56 -5.14
CA PHE A 109 21.96 -0.39 -5.32
C PHE A 109 21.03 -0.63 -6.52
N SER A 110 19.77 -0.29 -6.36
CA SER A 110 18.76 -0.36 -7.41
C SER A 110 17.97 0.95 -7.42
N LEU A 111 17.80 1.50 -8.60
CA LEU A 111 16.95 2.66 -8.88
C LEU A 111 15.87 2.24 -9.87
N ARG A 112 14.63 2.59 -9.60
CA ARG A 112 13.48 2.34 -10.48
C ARG A 112 12.72 3.64 -10.69
N GLY A 113 12.52 4.01 -11.95
CA GLY A 113 11.55 5.01 -12.36
C GLY A 113 10.24 4.32 -12.79
N MET A 114 9.12 4.92 -12.51
CA MET A 114 7.80 4.42 -12.87
C MET A 114 6.94 5.55 -13.42
N ILE A 115 6.21 5.26 -14.48
CA ILE A 115 5.13 6.09 -15.00
C ILE A 115 3.89 5.19 -14.98
N GLY A 116 2.96 5.48 -14.08
CA GLY A 116 1.69 4.79 -13.94
C GLY A 116 0.57 5.48 -14.72
N ALA A 117 -0.65 4.97 -14.61
CA ALA A 117 -1.84 5.60 -15.20
C ALA A 117 -2.23 6.90 -14.48
N SER A 118 -1.83 7.07 -13.22
CA SER A 118 -2.25 8.18 -12.36
C SER A 118 -1.08 8.98 -11.76
N ASP A 119 0.12 8.42 -11.78
CA ASP A 119 1.26 8.97 -11.07
C ASP A 119 2.60 8.68 -11.78
N ILE A 120 3.58 9.47 -11.43
CA ILE A 120 5.00 9.23 -11.71
C ILE A 120 5.71 9.00 -10.38
N GLY A 121 6.63 8.06 -10.36
CA GLY A 121 7.37 7.73 -9.16
C GLY A 121 8.81 7.35 -9.41
N PHE A 122 9.60 7.50 -8.35
CA PHE A 122 10.98 7.02 -8.28
C PHE A 122 11.14 6.25 -6.97
N SER A 123 11.82 5.12 -7.06
CA SER A 123 12.20 4.35 -5.88
C SER A 123 13.65 3.94 -5.98
N ALA A 124 14.33 3.95 -4.84
CA ALA A 124 15.71 3.50 -4.70
C ALA A 124 15.82 2.58 -3.50
N ASN A 125 16.62 1.54 -3.64
CA ASN A 125 16.95 0.67 -2.52
C ASN A 125 18.40 0.18 -2.62
N GLY A 126 19.01 -0.13 -1.49
CA GLY A 126 20.38 -0.61 -1.47
C GLY A 126 21.01 -0.68 -0.09
N PRO A 127 22.29 -1.06 -0.02
CA PRO A 127 23.04 -1.07 1.20
C PRO A 127 23.50 0.34 1.59
N ALA A 128 23.43 0.65 2.89
CA ALA A 128 24.05 1.82 3.52
C ALA A 128 25.18 1.35 4.46
N GLY A 129 26.07 0.50 3.95
CA GLY A 129 27.13 -0.17 4.68
C GLY A 129 26.85 -1.65 4.93
N LYS A 130 27.70 -2.32 5.71
CA LYS A 130 27.65 -3.78 5.88
C LYS A 130 26.43 -4.30 6.66
N LYS A 131 25.83 -3.46 7.49
CA LYS A 131 24.75 -3.87 8.43
C LYS A 131 23.45 -3.10 8.24
N THR A 132 23.40 -2.15 7.32
CA THR A 132 22.25 -1.26 7.11
C THR A 132 21.79 -1.35 5.68
N THR A 133 20.50 -1.44 5.50
CA THR A 133 19.85 -1.32 4.19
C THR A 133 18.78 -0.24 4.23
N TYR A 134 18.50 0.36 3.10
CA TYR A 134 17.46 1.37 2.98
C TYR A 134 16.60 1.15 1.74
N GLN A 135 15.40 1.67 1.82
CA GLN A 135 14.48 1.85 0.70
C GLN A 135 13.87 3.24 0.80
N VAL A 136 13.73 3.91 -0.32
CA VAL A 136 13.07 5.21 -0.41
C VAL A 136 12.23 5.25 -1.69
N SER A 137 11.08 5.88 -1.62
CA SER A 137 10.19 6.09 -2.76
C SER A 137 9.55 7.46 -2.65
N ILE A 138 9.40 8.12 -3.78
CA ILE A 138 8.64 9.37 -3.94
C ILE A 138 7.71 9.17 -5.12
N ARG A 139 6.41 9.49 -4.94
CA ARG A 139 5.43 9.46 -6.01
C ARG A 139 4.64 10.77 -6.05
N ARG A 140 4.27 11.18 -7.25
CA ARG A 140 3.43 12.35 -7.48
C ARG A 140 2.37 12.06 -8.53
N SER A 141 1.14 12.41 -8.22
CA SER A 141 0.02 12.33 -9.14
C SER A 141 0.11 13.43 -10.20
N TYR A 142 -0.26 13.08 -11.43
CA TYR A 142 -0.47 14.01 -12.53
C TYR A 142 -1.92 14.01 -13.06
N LEU A 143 -2.82 13.35 -12.36
CA LEU A 143 -4.24 13.25 -12.73
C LEU A 143 -4.87 14.63 -12.91
N GLN A 144 -4.54 15.60 -12.08
CA GLN A 144 -5.06 16.97 -12.19
C GLN A 144 -4.83 17.52 -13.59
N PHE A 145 -3.61 17.41 -14.12
CA PHE A 145 -3.29 17.90 -15.47
C PHE A 145 -4.15 17.22 -16.54
N LEU A 146 -4.37 15.91 -16.44
CA LEU A 146 -5.20 15.17 -17.40
C LEU A 146 -6.68 15.55 -17.31
N PHE A 147 -7.21 15.78 -16.10
CA PHE A 147 -8.61 16.17 -15.89
C PHE A 147 -8.85 17.61 -16.38
N ASP A 148 -7.93 18.52 -16.07
CA ASP A 148 -8.01 19.93 -16.51
C ASP A 148 -7.99 20.03 -18.06
N MET A 149 -7.16 19.23 -18.73
CA MET A 149 -7.15 19.16 -20.20
C MET A 149 -8.46 18.68 -20.81
N ASN A 150 -9.23 17.88 -20.10
CA ASN A 150 -10.50 17.31 -20.58
C ASN A 150 -11.74 18.05 -20.03
N GLY A 151 -11.56 19.15 -19.29
CA GLY A 151 -12.65 19.90 -18.69
C GLY A 151 -13.46 19.12 -17.64
N LEU A 152 -12.84 18.10 -17.01
CA LEU A 152 -13.45 17.28 -16.00
C LEU A 152 -13.17 17.84 -14.59
N PRO A 153 -14.06 17.57 -13.59
CA PRO A 153 -13.79 17.94 -12.21
C PRO A 153 -12.46 17.34 -11.73
N SER A 154 -11.52 18.20 -11.37
CA SER A 154 -10.18 17.78 -11.00
C SER A 154 -10.18 17.03 -9.67
N LEU A 155 -9.48 15.89 -9.63
CA LEU A 155 -9.12 15.23 -8.39
C LEU A 155 -7.91 15.95 -7.76
N PRO A 156 -7.87 16.12 -6.43
CA PRO A 156 -6.73 16.75 -5.79
C PRO A 156 -5.43 15.96 -6.09
N PRO A 157 -4.32 16.64 -6.40
CA PRO A 157 -3.05 15.98 -6.60
C PRO A 157 -2.52 15.45 -5.27
N PHE A 158 -1.82 14.33 -5.30
CA PHE A 158 -1.07 13.84 -4.14
C PHE A 158 0.42 13.79 -4.41
N THR A 159 1.19 13.92 -3.36
CA THR A 159 2.62 13.60 -3.32
C THR A 159 2.85 12.77 -2.08
N ASP A 160 3.42 11.61 -2.23
CA ASP A 160 3.83 10.77 -1.11
C ASP A 160 5.32 10.45 -1.16
N ALA A 161 5.89 10.26 0.02
CA ALA A 161 7.25 9.79 0.20
C ALA A 161 7.26 8.71 1.27
N GLN A 162 7.92 7.61 0.98
CA GLN A 162 8.04 6.47 1.88
C GLN A 162 9.49 6.08 2.03
N PHE A 163 9.89 5.71 3.23
CA PHE A 163 11.23 5.19 3.46
C PHE A 163 11.20 4.08 4.51
N LYS A 164 12.13 3.15 4.38
CA LYS A 164 12.43 2.13 5.39
C LYS A 164 13.92 1.99 5.53
N VAL A 165 14.40 2.00 6.75
CA VAL A 165 15.80 1.71 7.08
C VAL A 165 15.82 0.52 8.01
N LYS A 166 16.64 -0.48 7.67
CA LYS A 166 16.88 -1.64 8.53
C LYS A 166 18.34 -1.70 8.91
N HIS A 167 18.60 -1.71 10.22
CA HIS A 167 19.93 -1.91 10.78
C HIS A 167 19.99 -3.21 11.57
N THR A 168 21.04 -4.02 11.33
CA THR A 168 21.27 -5.26 12.07
C THR A 168 22.32 -5.01 13.13
N PHE A 169 21.91 -4.93 14.38
CA PHE A 169 22.82 -4.82 15.52
C PHE A 169 23.59 -6.14 15.71
N ALA A 170 24.85 -6.05 16.11
CA ALA A 170 25.59 -7.23 16.53
C ALA A 170 24.96 -7.74 17.84
N ARG A 171 24.53 -9.00 17.88
CA ARG A 171 24.12 -9.63 19.14
C ARG A 171 25.38 -9.80 19.98
N LYS A 172 25.50 -9.07 21.10
CA LYS A 172 26.46 -9.44 22.15
C LYS A 172 25.98 -10.77 22.71
N ASN A 173 26.73 -11.84 22.48
CA ASN A 173 26.54 -13.05 23.28
C ASN A 173 27.05 -12.70 24.68
N GLU A 174 26.14 -12.58 25.64
CA GLU A 174 26.46 -12.71 27.06
C GLU A 174 26.55 -14.20 27.42
#